data_dac68ae65388a650e766835a337b3126
#
_entry.id   dac68ae65388a650e766835a337b3126
#
_cell.length_a   1.000
_cell.length_b   1.000
_cell.length_c   1.000
_cell.angle_alpha   90.00
_cell.angle_beta   90.00
_cell.angle_gamma   90.00
#
_symmetry.space_group_name_H-M   'P 1'
#
loop_
_entity.id
_entity.type
_entity.pdbx_description
1 polymer ?
#
loop_
_entity_poly.entity_id
_entity_poly.type
_entity_poly.pdbx_seq_one_letter_code
_entity_poly.pdbx_strand_id
1 'polypeptide(L)'
;LSNLLIQGQDPLHAEKEGVYAAGLRSSPWQHIDETGTRVNGVNAHCHIVCNPLYTAYVTTAKKDRLAVLQALLNGRPLTFQLNAEAYAWLAPVGLPATALVGLHALPQEQALSEADFTQRLEAQLPTLGTQHRRWILEAAAVAAYHAQQEFPVVELLLCDDADQFKRLTQDFAGCWVHDGRHYTKLAPVVSHHRQQLADFLERYWAYYAELLAYRQAPT
;
A
#
# COMPACT_ATOMS: atom_id res chain seq x y z
N LEU A 1 17.59 30.51 11.14
CA LEU A 1 17.36 29.56 10.02
C LEU A 1 16.32 28.47 10.37
N SER A 2 16.38 27.84 11.58
CA SER A 2 15.43 26.80 11.97
C SER A 2 13.98 27.28 12.03
N ASN A 3 13.72 28.51 12.53
CA ASN A 3 12.37 29.05 12.58
C ASN A 3 11.77 29.29 11.17
N LEU A 4 12.61 29.64 10.19
CA LEU A 4 12.18 29.81 8.80
C LEU A 4 11.76 28.48 8.15
N LEU A 5 12.32 27.36 8.61
CA LEU A 5 12.02 26.02 8.10
C LEU A 5 10.87 25.33 8.83
N ILE A 6 10.42 25.88 9.97
CA ILE A 6 9.41 25.23 10.82
C ILE A 6 8.12 26.05 10.90
N GLN A 7 8.20 27.38 10.77
CA GLN A 7 7.05 28.29 10.91
C GLN A 7 6.53 28.76 9.54
N GLY A 8 5.20 28.96 9.45
CA GLY A 8 4.58 29.47 8.22
C GLY A 8 4.54 28.52 7.04
N GLN A 9 4.56 27.21 7.29
CA GLN A 9 4.59 26.17 6.26
C GLN A 9 3.19 25.79 5.73
N ASP A 10 2.11 26.29 6.32
CA ASP A 10 0.73 25.95 5.95
C ASP A 10 0.44 26.11 4.44
N PRO A 11 0.88 27.20 3.77
CA PRO A 11 0.68 27.32 2.32
C PRO A 11 1.40 26.24 1.52
N LEU A 12 2.61 25.84 1.95
CA LEU A 12 3.37 24.75 1.31
C LEU A 12 2.73 23.39 1.53
N HIS A 13 2.12 23.18 2.70
CA HIS A 13 1.34 21.95 2.95
C HIS A 13 0.11 21.87 2.06
N ALA A 14 -0.63 22.98 1.90
CA ALA A 14 -1.79 23.05 1.00
C ALA A 14 -1.39 22.82 -0.47
N GLU A 15 -0.28 23.42 -0.91
CA GLU A 15 0.27 23.21 -2.25
C GLU A 15 0.68 21.73 -2.45
N LYS A 16 1.38 21.14 -1.48
CA LYS A 16 1.74 19.72 -1.50
C LYS A 16 0.50 18.82 -1.66
N GLU A 17 -0.58 19.09 -0.95
CA GLU A 17 -1.83 18.35 -1.09
C GLU A 17 -2.40 18.44 -2.50
N GLY A 18 -2.41 19.65 -3.07
CA GLY A 18 -2.86 19.87 -4.44
C GLY A 18 -2.02 19.13 -5.47
N VAL A 19 -0.68 19.20 -5.35
CA VAL A 19 0.27 18.48 -6.21
C VAL A 19 0.07 16.96 -6.09
N TYR A 20 -0.09 16.45 -4.87
CA TYR A 20 -0.28 15.01 -4.64
C TYR A 20 -1.58 14.52 -5.27
N ALA A 21 -2.70 15.19 -5.04
CA ALA A 21 -3.99 14.84 -5.63
C ALA A 21 -3.97 14.93 -7.17
N ALA A 22 -3.32 15.95 -7.73
CA ALA A 22 -3.14 16.08 -9.18
C ALA A 22 -2.25 14.96 -9.73
N GLY A 23 -1.18 14.63 -9.03
CA GLY A 23 -0.27 13.54 -9.36
C GLY A 23 -0.96 12.17 -9.41
N LEU A 24 -1.80 11.86 -8.42
CA LEU A 24 -2.59 10.62 -8.41
C LEU A 24 -3.57 10.55 -9.57
N ARG A 25 -4.19 11.67 -9.97
CA ARG A 25 -5.10 11.72 -11.13
C ARG A 25 -4.39 11.67 -12.48
N SER A 26 -3.11 11.95 -12.52
CA SER A 26 -2.34 12.05 -13.77
C SER A 26 -2.07 10.69 -14.44
N SER A 27 -2.26 9.58 -13.72
CA SER A 27 -2.08 8.23 -14.22
C SER A 27 -2.89 7.24 -13.40
N PRO A 28 -3.46 6.18 -14.00
CA PRO A 28 -4.16 5.12 -13.28
C PRO A 28 -3.21 4.26 -12.44
N TRP A 29 -1.90 4.36 -12.66
CA TRP A 29 -0.89 3.61 -11.94
C TRP A 29 0.05 4.52 -11.15
N GLN A 30 0.51 4.02 -10.01
CA GLN A 30 1.48 4.69 -9.16
C GLN A 30 2.58 3.71 -8.74
N HIS A 31 3.81 4.20 -8.63
CA HIS A 31 4.85 3.52 -7.87
C HIS A 31 4.70 3.86 -6.39
N ILE A 32 4.92 2.85 -5.54
CA ILE A 32 5.13 3.07 -4.12
C ILE A 32 6.34 2.28 -3.64
N ASP A 33 7.12 2.89 -2.77
CA ASP A 33 8.20 2.25 -2.02
C ASP A 33 8.22 2.79 -0.59
N GLU A 34 8.85 2.07 0.32
CA GLU A 34 8.92 2.45 1.73
C GLU A 34 10.36 2.38 2.22
N THR A 35 10.78 3.38 2.96
CA THR A 35 12.07 3.37 3.66
C THR A 35 11.90 3.74 5.12
N GLY A 36 12.70 3.09 5.97
CA GLY A 36 12.76 3.46 7.39
C GLY A 36 13.33 4.87 7.58
N THR A 37 12.72 5.63 8.48
CA THR A 37 13.18 6.97 8.86
C THR A 37 13.07 7.16 10.36
N ARG A 38 13.46 8.34 10.85
CA ARG A 38 13.27 8.75 12.25
C ARG A 38 12.68 10.15 12.31
N VAL A 39 11.69 10.30 13.18
CA VAL A 39 11.07 11.58 13.50
C VAL A 39 11.20 11.82 15.00
N ASN A 40 11.89 12.87 15.42
CA ASN A 40 12.16 13.20 16.82
C ASN A 40 12.76 12.01 17.61
N GLY A 41 13.66 11.24 17.00
CA GLY A 41 14.28 10.09 17.61
C GLY A 41 13.45 8.80 17.63
N VAL A 42 12.17 8.84 17.20
CA VAL A 42 11.27 7.69 17.09
C VAL A 42 11.34 7.11 15.69
N ASN A 43 11.38 5.78 15.58
CA ASN A 43 11.34 5.09 14.29
C ASN A 43 10.00 5.37 13.59
N ALA A 44 10.09 5.69 12.32
CA ALA A 44 8.96 5.96 11.44
C ALA A 44 9.26 5.39 10.04
N HIS A 45 8.31 5.48 9.13
CA HIS A 45 8.39 4.98 7.77
C HIS A 45 8.01 6.08 6.80
N CYS A 46 8.86 6.32 5.81
CA CYS A 46 8.59 7.26 4.74
C CYS A 46 8.14 6.47 3.50
N HIS A 47 6.89 6.67 3.10
CA HIS A 47 6.35 6.15 1.86
C HIS A 47 6.61 7.15 0.74
N ILE A 48 7.19 6.68 -0.36
CA ILE A 48 7.45 7.45 -1.57
C ILE A 48 6.41 7.01 -2.60
N VAL A 49 5.51 7.91 -2.96
CA VAL A 49 4.49 7.66 -3.99
C VAL A 49 4.81 8.52 -5.20
N CYS A 50 4.93 7.92 -6.37
CA CYS A 50 5.34 8.65 -7.57
C CYS A 50 4.85 8.02 -8.87
N ASN A 51 4.84 8.85 -9.92
CA ASN A 51 4.84 8.45 -11.32
C ASN A 51 5.78 9.39 -12.09
N PRO A 52 5.92 9.33 -13.42
CA PRO A 52 6.83 10.19 -14.17
C PRO A 52 6.60 11.70 -14.02
N LEU A 53 5.47 12.13 -13.49
CA LEU A 53 5.09 13.55 -13.38
C LEU A 53 5.29 14.13 -11.99
N TYR A 54 5.36 13.30 -10.94
CA TYR A 54 5.52 13.77 -9.55
C TYR A 54 6.16 12.73 -8.65
N THR A 55 6.66 13.20 -7.51
CA THR A 55 7.08 12.37 -6.37
C THR A 55 6.60 13.03 -5.08
N ALA A 56 5.94 12.26 -4.24
CA ALA A 56 5.46 12.69 -2.94
C ALA A 56 5.98 11.78 -1.82
N TYR A 57 6.19 12.37 -0.65
CA TYR A 57 6.69 11.71 0.55
C TYR A 57 5.65 11.82 1.66
N VAL A 58 5.24 10.68 2.21
CA VAL A 58 4.29 10.62 3.33
C VAL A 58 4.91 9.79 4.44
N THR A 59 5.03 10.37 5.63
CA THR A 59 5.61 9.70 6.80
C THR A 59 4.51 9.15 7.70
N THR A 60 4.63 7.88 8.07
CA THR A 60 3.72 7.17 8.96
C THR A 60 4.48 6.53 10.13
N ALA A 61 3.78 6.23 11.22
CA ALA A 61 4.38 5.56 12.37
C ALA A 61 4.60 4.05 12.14
N LYS A 62 3.86 3.45 11.21
CA LYS A 62 3.89 2.02 10.90
C LYS A 62 4.09 1.82 9.40
N LYS A 63 4.36 0.57 8.99
CA LYS A 63 4.47 0.16 7.59
C LYS A 63 3.46 -0.92 7.20
N ASP A 64 2.44 -1.14 8.02
CA ASP A 64 1.38 -2.09 7.72
C ASP A 64 0.46 -1.58 6.58
N ARG A 65 -0.48 -2.41 6.13
CA ARG A 65 -1.38 -2.09 5.02
C ARG A 65 -2.21 -0.83 5.28
N LEU A 66 -2.64 -0.60 6.52
CA LEU A 66 -3.37 0.62 6.88
C LEU A 66 -2.50 1.87 6.75
N ALA A 67 -1.22 1.78 7.12
CA ALA A 67 -0.27 2.88 6.92
C ALA A 67 -0.02 3.18 5.44
N VAL A 68 0.02 2.15 4.59
CA VAL A 68 0.10 2.35 3.12
C VAL A 68 -1.15 3.05 2.59
N LEU A 69 -2.35 2.61 3.00
CA LEU A 69 -3.60 3.31 2.65
C LEU A 69 -3.60 4.76 3.12
N GLN A 70 -3.14 5.02 4.35
CA GLN A 70 -3.00 6.38 4.86
C GLN A 70 -2.03 7.21 4.01
N ALA A 71 -0.94 6.60 3.53
CA ALA A 71 -0.02 7.27 2.62
C ALA A 71 -0.70 7.60 1.27
N LEU A 72 -1.43 6.65 0.67
CA LEU A 72 -2.19 6.88 -0.56
C LEU A 72 -3.26 7.96 -0.40
N LEU A 73 -3.82 8.12 0.79
CA LEU A 73 -4.76 9.19 1.15
C LEU A 73 -4.07 10.50 1.59
N ASN A 74 -2.75 10.62 1.42
CA ASN A 74 -1.96 11.78 1.85
C ASN A 74 -2.10 12.10 3.36
N GLY A 75 -2.11 11.07 4.20
CA GLY A 75 -2.22 11.20 5.65
C GLY A 75 -3.62 11.52 6.16
N ARG A 76 -4.64 11.51 5.30
CA ARG A 76 -6.04 11.69 5.73
C ARG A 76 -6.48 10.55 6.63
N PRO A 77 -7.43 10.78 7.54
CA PRO A 77 -7.99 9.72 8.38
C PRO A 77 -8.57 8.59 7.54
N LEU A 78 -8.32 7.36 7.97
CA LEU A 78 -8.95 6.18 7.37
C LEU A 78 -10.43 6.10 7.78
N THR A 79 -11.24 5.64 6.87
CA THR A 79 -12.59 5.18 7.12
C THR A 79 -12.69 3.68 6.89
N PHE A 80 -13.72 3.06 7.45
CA PHE A 80 -13.91 1.61 7.44
C PHE A 80 -15.35 1.29 7.04
N GLN A 81 -15.52 0.42 6.05
CA GLN A 81 -16.84 0.06 5.52
C GLN A 81 -16.90 -1.45 5.29
N LEU A 82 -18.01 -2.05 5.73
CA LEU A 82 -18.37 -3.42 5.38
C LEU A 82 -19.31 -3.39 4.17
N ASN A 83 -18.84 -3.92 3.07
CA ASN A 83 -19.58 -4.04 1.81
C ASN A 83 -19.19 -5.35 1.11
N ALA A 84 -19.72 -5.62 -0.06
CA ALA A 84 -19.40 -6.83 -0.83
C ALA A 84 -17.90 -7.01 -1.06
N GLU A 85 -17.16 -5.93 -1.28
CA GLU A 85 -15.70 -5.98 -1.48
C GLU A 85 -14.95 -6.38 -0.21
N ALA A 86 -15.31 -5.82 0.96
CA ALA A 86 -14.74 -6.21 2.24
C ALA A 86 -14.91 -7.72 2.50
N TYR A 87 -16.09 -8.27 2.22
CA TYR A 87 -16.34 -9.71 2.35
C TYR A 87 -15.58 -10.54 1.32
N ALA A 88 -15.48 -10.10 0.07
CA ALA A 88 -14.65 -10.76 -0.94
C ALA A 88 -13.17 -10.76 -0.54
N TRP A 89 -12.70 -9.65 0.06
CA TRP A 89 -11.36 -9.55 0.61
C TRP A 89 -11.12 -10.54 1.75
N LEU A 90 -12.12 -10.75 2.61
CA LEU A 90 -12.04 -11.66 3.77
C LEU A 90 -12.23 -13.15 3.40
N ALA A 91 -12.85 -13.47 2.28
CA ALA A 91 -13.17 -14.84 1.91
C ALA A 91 -11.95 -15.81 1.95
N PRO A 92 -10.77 -15.47 1.40
CA PRO A 92 -9.62 -16.39 1.40
C PRO A 92 -8.88 -16.47 2.74
N VAL A 93 -9.17 -15.61 3.73
CA VAL A 93 -8.45 -15.62 5.02
C VAL A 93 -9.06 -16.56 6.05
N GLY A 94 -10.23 -17.16 5.77
CA GLY A 94 -10.81 -18.23 6.57
C GLY A 94 -11.31 -17.77 7.95
N LEU A 95 -12.05 -16.67 8.01
CA LEU A 95 -12.68 -16.23 9.25
C LEU A 95 -13.64 -17.30 9.80
N PRO A 96 -13.72 -17.50 11.13
CA PRO A 96 -14.74 -18.35 11.76
C PRO A 96 -16.15 -17.91 11.35
N ALA A 97 -17.08 -18.88 11.17
CA ALA A 97 -18.46 -18.57 10.82
C ALA A 97 -19.14 -17.62 11.82
N THR A 98 -18.84 -17.76 13.11
CA THR A 98 -19.31 -16.87 14.16
C THR A 98 -18.84 -15.42 13.98
N ALA A 99 -17.61 -15.24 13.50
CA ALA A 99 -17.09 -13.90 13.19
C ALA A 99 -17.83 -13.28 11.98
N LEU A 100 -18.08 -14.06 10.94
CA LEU A 100 -18.84 -13.60 9.76
C LEU A 100 -20.27 -13.20 10.15
N VAL A 101 -20.96 -14.00 10.97
CA VAL A 101 -22.29 -13.65 11.49
C VAL A 101 -22.23 -12.35 12.28
N GLY A 102 -21.23 -12.18 13.15
CA GLY A 102 -21.04 -10.95 13.92
C GLY A 102 -20.79 -9.72 13.03
N LEU A 103 -20.01 -9.87 11.95
CA LEU A 103 -19.76 -8.78 10.99
C LEU A 103 -21.03 -8.36 10.25
N HIS A 104 -21.93 -9.30 9.89
CA HIS A 104 -23.20 -8.97 9.26
C HIS A 104 -24.17 -8.22 10.18
N ALA A 105 -23.96 -8.28 11.51
CA ALA A 105 -24.73 -7.50 12.48
C ALA A 105 -24.25 -6.05 12.62
N LEU A 106 -23.07 -5.72 12.09
CA LEU A 106 -22.56 -4.34 12.05
C LEU A 106 -23.19 -3.55 10.90
N PRO A 107 -23.12 -2.19 10.92
CA PRO A 107 -23.57 -1.38 9.79
C PRO A 107 -22.93 -1.79 8.48
N GLN A 108 -23.77 -2.05 7.47
CA GLN A 108 -23.33 -2.38 6.12
C GLN A 108 -23.43 -1.14 5.23
N GLU A 109 -22.56 -1.05 4.20
CA GLU A 109 -22.54 0.05 3.21
C GLU A 109 -22.39 1.45 3.82
N GLN A 110 -21.90 1.54 5.06
CA GLN A 110 -21.70 2.78 5.79
C GLN A 110 -20.23 2.95 6.16
N ALA A 111 -19.61 4.05 5.71
CA ALA A 111 -18.27 4.42 6.14
C ALA A 111 -18.30 4.95 7.59
N LEU A 112 -17.48 4.37 8.43
CA LEU A 112 -17.31 4.71 9.85
C LEU A 112 -15.90 5.22 10.11
N SER A 113 -15.72 6.04 11.15
CA SER A 113 -14.41 6.37 11.67
C SER A 113 -13.70 5.14 12.25
N GLU A 114 -12.38 5.17 12.39
CA GLU A 114 -11.63 4.08 13.03
C GLU A 114 -12.12 3.80 14.46
N ALA A 115 -12.40 4.85 15.22
CA ALA A 115 -12.88 4.74 16.60
C ALA A 115 -14.26 4.04 16.64
N ASP A 116 -15.23 4.51 15.84
CA ASP A 116 -16.58 3.95 15.80
C ASP A 116 -16.59 2.51 15.31
N PHE A 117 -15.83 2.21 14.25
CA PHE A 117 -15.72 0.87 13.70
C PHE A 117 -15.11 -0.10 14.72
N THR A 118 -14.00 0.29 15.35
CA THR A 118 -13.30 -0.52 16.35
C THR A 118 -14.19 -0.77 17.56
N GLN A 119 -14.86 0.25 18.08
CA GLN A 119 -15.77 0.12 19.21
C GLN A 119 -16.90 -0.89 18.93
N ARG A 120 -17.53 -0.78 17.75
CA ARG A 120 -18.59 -1.70 17.33
C ARG A 120 -18.09 -3.12 17.13
N LEU A 121 -16.91 -3.26 16.50
CA LEU A 121 -16.27 -4.56 16.29
C LEU A 121 -15.96 -5.25 17.62
N GLU A 122 -15.45 -4.51 18.61
CA GLU A 122 -15.14 -5.03 19.95
C GLU A 122 -16.39 -5.42 20.72
N ALA A 123 -17.44 -4.62 20.64
CA ALA A 123 -18.72 -4.92 21.29
C ALA A 123 -19.37 -6.18 20.70
N GLN A 124 -19.30 -6.34 19.37
CA GLN A 124 -19.94 -7.47 18.69
C GLN A 124 -19.09 -8.75 18.73
N LEU A 125 -17.78 -8.64 18.72
CA LEU A 125 -16.82 -9.74 18.66
C LEU A 125 -15.71 -9.59 19.70
N PRO A 126 -16.06 -9.63 21.00
CA PRO A 126 -15.10 -9.33 22.10
C PRO A 126 -13.95 -10.34 22.18
N THR A 127 -14.16 -11.57 21.73
CA THR A 127 -13.17 -12.66 21.78
C THR A 127 -12.37 -12.82 20.48
N LEU A 128 -12.50 -11.86 19.56
CA LEU A 128 -11.82 -11.92 18.26
C LEU A 128 -10.29 -11.83 18.44
N GLY A 129 -9.58 -12.81 17.88
CA GLY A 129 -8.11 -12.83 17.93
C GLY A 129 -7.47 -11.68 17.14
N THR A 130 -6.29 -11.25 17.56
CA THR A 130 -5.57 -10.10 16.99
C THR A 130 -5.40 -10.19 15.47
N GLN A 131 -5.09 -11.36 14.93
CA GLN A 131 -4.91 -11.57 13.50
C GLN A 131 -6.22 -11.38 12.71
N HIS A 132 -7.33 -11.95 13.19
CA HIS A 132 -8.64 -11.78 12.55
C HIS A 132 -9.10 -10.33 12.62
N ARG A 133 -8.89 -9.67 13.77
CA ARG A 133 -9.17 -8.24 13.93
C ARG A 133 -8.40 -7.41 12.89
N ARG A 134 -7.11 -7.67 12.72
CA ARG A 134 -6.28 -6.98 11.72
C ARG A 134 -6.85 -7.17 10.31
N TRP A 135 -7.16 -8.40 9.92
CA TRP A 135 -7.72 -8.67 8.59
C TRP A 135 -9.06 -7.97 8.34
N ILE A 136 -9.93 -7.91 9.36
CA ILE A 136 -11.22 -7.21 9.25
C ILE A 136 -10.99 -5.70 9.08
N LEU A 137 -10.10 -5.11 9.86
CA LEU A 137 -9.74 -3.69 9.71
C LEU A 137 -9.13 -3.41 8.33
N GLU A 138 -8.19 -4.22 7.87
CA GLU A 138 -7.59 -4.07 6.55
C GLU A 138 -8.64 -4.18 5.44
N ALA A 139 -9.51 -5.18 5.48
CA ALA A 139 -10.58 -5.37 4.48
C ALA A 139 -11.56 -4.20 4.46
N ALA A 140 -12.03 -3.77 5.63
CA ALA A 140 -12.98 -2.66 5.75
C ALA A 140 -12.38 -1.32 5.31
N ALA A 141 -11.09 -1.08 5.58
CA ALA A 141 -10.38 0.12 5.15
C ALA A 141 -10.14 0.14 3.64
N VAL A 142 -9.76 -1.01 3.04
CA VAL A 142 -9.60 -1.13 1.57
C VAL A 142 -10.94 -0.88 0.87
N ALA A 143 -12.00 -1.50 1.35
CA ALA A 143 -13.34 -1.33 0.79
C ALA A 143 -13.84 0.12 0.90
N ALA A 144 -13.58 0.80 2.03
CA ALA A 144 -13.88 2.21 2.18
C ALA A 144 -13.04 3.11 1.27
N TYR A 145 -11.75 2.79 1.08
CA TYR A 145 -10.86 3.50 0.17
C TYR A 145 -11.37 3.44 -1.28
N HIS A 146 -11.85 2.30 -1.73
CA HIS A 146 -12.38 2.16 -3.09
C HIS A 146 -13.78 2.77 -3.26
N ALA A 147 -14.60 2.78 -2.22
CA ALA A 147 -15.96 3.32 -2.29
C ALA A 147 -16.02 4.86 -2.21
N GLN A 148 -15.00 5.51 -1.64
CA GLN A 148 -14.99 6.95 -1.47
C GLN A 148 -14.73 7.67 -2.82
N GLN A 149 -15.24 8.93 -2.94
CA GLN A 149 -15.09 9.77 -4.14
C GLN A 149 -14.38 11.12 -3.86
N GLU A 150 -13.97 11.33 -2.63
CA GLU A 150 -13.40 12.60 -2.17
C GLU A 150 -11.94 12.77 -2.59
N PHE A 151 -11.22 11.65 -2.79
CA PHE A 151 -9.81 11.63 -3.12
C PHE A 151 -9.53 10.62 -4.23
N PRO A 152 -8.50 10.81 -5.08
CA PRO A 152 -8.20 9.86 -6.16
C PRO A 152 -7.89 8.47 -5.62
N VAL A 153 -8.48 7.45 -6.23
CA VAL A 153 -8.19 6.04 -5.97
C VAL A 153 -7.18 5.54 -6.99
N VAL A 154 -6.16 4.84 -6.52
CA VAL A 154 -5.13 4.23 -7.38
C VAL A 154 -5.64 2.89 -7.89
N GLU A 155 -5.62 2.67 -9.19
CA GLU A 155 -6.09 1.43 -9.82
C GLU A 155 -4.99 0.36 -9.87
N LEU A 156 -3.78 0.74 -10.24
CA LEU A 156 -2.62 -0.15 -10.36
C LEU A 156 -1.47 0.36 -9.49
N LEU A 157 -0.96 -0.49 -8.61
CA LEU A 157 0.20 -0.21 -7.76
C LEU A 157 1.43 -0.99 -8.23
N LEU A 158 2.53 -0.27 -8.51
CA LEU A 158 3.84 -0.86 -8.77
C LEU A 158 4.71 -0.74 -7.52
N CYS A 159 5.12 -1.87 -6.95
CA CYS A 159 5.89 -1.90 -5.71
C CYS A 159 6.72 -3.19 -5.61
N ASP A 160 7.41 -3.38 -4.50
CA ASP A 160 8.03 -4.66 -4.19
C ASP A 160 6.95 -5.72 -3.83
N ASP A 161 7.39 -6.97 -3.57
CA ASP A 161 6.49 -8.09 -3.24
C ASP A 161 6.06 -8.13 -1.75
N ALA A 162 6.23 -7.04 -0.99
CA ALA A 162 5.88 -7.03 0.42
C ALA A 162 4.35 -7.09 0.63
N ASP A 163 3.94 -7.85 1.65
CA ASP A 163 2.53 -8.18 1.89
C ASP A 163 1.64 -6.96 2.14
N GLN A 164 2.20 -5.87 2.67
CA GLN A 164 1.45 -4.64 2.93
C GLN A 164 0.95 -3.95 1.65
N PHE A 165 1.58 -4.18 0.49
CA PHE A 165 1.18 -3.59 -0.78
C PHE A 165 0.16 -4.45 -1.54
N LYS A 166 0.04 -5.73 -1.19
CA LYS A 166 -0.88 -6.65 -1.87
C LYS A 166 -2.33 -6.37 -1.49
N ARG A 167 -3.22 -6.50 -2.46
CA ARG A 167 -4.68 -6.40 -2.26
C ARG A 167 -5.14 -5.02 -1.78
N LEU A 168 -4.40 -3.97 -2.14
CA LEU A 168 -4.76 -2.56 -1.87
C LEU A 168 -5.45 -1.90 -3.04
N THR A 169 -5.16 -2.34 -4.25
CA THR A 169 -5.61 -1.80 -5.52
C THR A 169 -6.18 -2.91 -6.38
N GLN A 170 -6.92 -2.55 -7.40
CA GLN A 170 -7.51 -3.51 -8.34
C GLN A 170 -6.42 -4.35 -9.00
N ASP A 171 -5.36 -3.70 -9.47
CA ASP A 171 -4.23 -4.34 -10.11
C ASP A 171 -2.93 -4.12 -9.32
N PHE A 172 -2.03 -5.10 -9.43
CA PHE A 172 -0.72 -5.10 -8.77
C PHE A 172 0.36 -5.48 -9.77
N ALA A 173 1.46 -4.72 -9.78
CA ALA A 173 2.64 -5.04 -10.56
C ALA A 173 3.89 -5.07 -9.67
N GLY A 174 4.57 -6.21 -9.65
CA GLY A 174 5.81 -6.38 -8.90
C GLY A 174 6.97 -5.59 -9.52
N CYS A 175 7.80 -5.01 -8.68
CA CYS A 175 8.99 -4.29 -9.11
C CYS A 175 10.05 -5.27 -9.63
N TRP A 176 10.36 -5.20 -10.93
CA TRP A 176 11.35 -6.04 -11.59
C TRP A 176 12.73 -5.99 -10.93
N VAL A 177 13.15 -4.79 -10.48
CA VAL A 177 14.45 -4.62 -9.82
C VAL A 177 14.48 -5.31 -8.45
N HIS A 178 13.40 -5.25 -7.68
CA HIS A 178 13.31 -5.95 -6.40
C HIS A 178 13.29 -7.47 -6.58
N ASP A 179 12.55 -7.97 -7.56
CA ASP A 179 12.55 -9.39 -7.91
C ASP A 179 13.96 -9.86 -8.33
N GLY A 180 14.64 -9.15 -9.22
CA GLY A 180 16.00 -9.46 -9.63
C GLY A 180 17.01 -9.50 -8.47
N ARG A 181 16.81 -8.68 -7.42
CA ARG A 181 17.66 -8.71 -6.22
C ARG A 181 17.51 -10.02 -5.41
N HIS A 182 16.39 -10.71 -5.48
CA HIS A 182 16.26 -12.02 -4.84
C HIS A 182 17.19 -13.04 -5.48
N TYR A 183 17.30 -13.04 -6.80
CA TYR A 183 18.19 -13.96 -7.53
C TYR A 183 19.66 -13.62 -7.31
N THR A 184 20.04 -12.34 -7.30
CA THR A 184 21.43 -11.93 -7.04
C THR A 184 21.93 -12.28 -5.64
N LYS A 185 21.03 -12.46 -4.67
CA LYS A 185 21.37 -12.91 -3.31
C LYS A 185 21.58 -14.42 -3.18
N LEU A 186 21.22 -15.20 -4.19
CA LEU A 186 21.47 -16.63 -4.19
C LEU A 186 22.98 -16.90 -4.25
N ALA A 187 23.47 -17.78 -3.40
CA ALA A 187 24.90 -18.14 -3.30
C ALA A 187 25.08 -19.65 -3.52
N PRO A 188 24.92 -20.17 -4.75
CA PRO A 188 25.07 -21.58 -5.01
C PRO A 188 26.50 -22.06 -4.78
N VAL A 189 26.64 -23.17 -4.06
CA VAL A 189 27.94 -23.75 -3.70
C VAL A 189 28.54 -24.52 -4.89
N VAL A 190 27.70 -25.20 -5.65
CA VAL A 190 28.10 -26.05 -6.80
C VAL A 190 28.40 -25.19 -8.03
N SER A 191 29.52 -25.43 -8.69
CA SER A 191 29.97 -24.67 -9.87
C SER A 191 28.94 -24.65 -11.00
N HIS A 192 28.30 -25.78 -11.29
CA HIS A 192 27.25 -25.86 -12.30
C HIS A 192 26.05 -24.95 -11.97
N HIS A 193 25.61 -24.89 -10.72
CA HIS A 193 24.50 -24.01 -10.30
C HIS A 193 24.91 -22.53 -10.33
N ARG A 194 26.17 -22.20 -10.07
CA ARG A 194 26.70 -20.83 -10.24
C ARG A 194 26.60 -20.38 -11.68
N GLN A 195 27.00 -21.26 -12.62
CA GLN A 195 26.89 -20.94 -14.05
C GLN A 195 25.43 -20.78 -14.47
N GLN A 196 24.54 -21.68 -14.05
CA GLN A 196 23.10 -21.54 -14.33
C GLN A 196 22.50 -20.25 -13.81
N LEU A 197 22.88 -19.82 -12.60
CA LEU A 197 22.43 -18.54 -12.04
C LEU A 197 22.96 -17.36 -12.84
N ALA A 198 24.24 -17.39 -13.26
CA ALA A 198 24.83 -16.34 -14.09
C ALA A 198 24.09 -16.21 -15.44
N ASP A 199 23.87 -17.34 -16.13
CA ASP A 199 23.16 -17.39 -17.42
C ASP A 199 21.70 -16.93 -17.28
N PHE A 200 21.06 -17.24 -16.14
CA PHE A 200 19.70 -16.77 -15.83
C PHE A 200 19.68 -15.26 -15.63
N LEU A 201 20.57 -14.71 -14.81
CA LEU A 201 20.63 -13.28 -14.52
C LEU A 201 20.95 -12.46 -15.77
N GLU A 202 21.84 -12.96 -16.64
CA GLU A 202 22.13 -12.31 -17.93
C GLU A 202 20.85 -12.18 -18.77
N ARG A 203 20.10 -13.27 -18.95
CA ARG A 203 18.84 -13.27 -19.70
C ARG A 203 17.74 -12.43 -19.03
N TYR A 204 17.66 -12.47 -17.70
CA TYR A 204 16.71 -11.69 -16.92
C TYR A 204 16.88 -10.18 -17.15
N TRP A 205 18.14 -9.70 -17.07
CA TRP A 205 18.41 -8.27 -17.26
C TRP A 205 18.38 -7.85 -18.73
N ALA A 206 18.73 -8.73 -19.67
CA ALA A 206 18.54 -8.48 -21.09
C ALA A 206 17.06 -8.28 -21.43
N TYR A 207 16.19 -9.16 -20.94
CA TYR A 207 14.74 -9.01 -21.12
C TYR A 207 14.17 -7.73 -20.47
N TYR A 208 14.67 -7.38 -19.28
CA TYR A 208 14.30 -6.11 -18.65
C TYR A 208 14.70 -4.90 -19.52
N ALA A 209 15.87 -4.93 -20.13
CA ALA A 209 16.31 -3.88 -21.05
C ALA A 209 15.41 -3.77 -22.28
N GLU A 210 14.94 -4.91 -22.83
CA GLU A 210 13.97 -4.92 -23.94
C GLU A 210 12.63 -4.30 -23.54
N LEU A 211 12.13 -4.59 -22.32
CA LEU A 211 10.91 -3.96 -21.79
C LEU A 211 11.06 -2.45 -21.64
N LEU A 212 12.23 -1.97 -21.19
CA LEU A 212 12.50 -0.54 -21.10
C LEU A 212 12.57 0.13 -22.47
N ALA A 213 13.15 -0.53 -23.46
CA ALA A 213 13.19 -0.06 -24.87
C ALA A 213 11.78 -0.01 -25.47
N TYR A 214 10.97 -1.07 -25.28
CA TYR A 214 9.57 -1.11 -25.71
C TYR A 214 8.74 0.02 -25.09
N ARG A 215 8.95 0.33 -23.82
CA ARG A 215 8.26 1.44 -23.15
C ARG A 215 8.52 2.80 -23.83
N GLN A 216 9.73 3.01 -24.40
CA GLN A 216 10.08 4.26 -25.07
C GLN A 216 9.51 4.34 -26.49
N ALA A 217 9.39 3.21 -27.16
CA ALA A 217 8.88 3.11 -28.53
C ALA A 217 7.99 1.86 -28.67
N PRO A 218 6.75 1.89 -28.14
CA PRO A 218 5.84 0.75 -28.23
C PRO A 218 5.42 0.52 -29.68
N THR A 219 5.51 -0.74 -30.15
CA THR A 219 5.15 -1.19 -31.51
C THR A 219 3.85 -1.97 -31.48
#